data_c4ba73809d13b23840cc3040d4201ee0
#
_entry.id   c4ba73809d13b23840cc3040d4201ee0
#
_cell.length_a   1.000
_cell.length_b   1.000
_cell.length_c   1.000
_cell.angle_alpha   90.00
_cell.angle_beta   90.00
_cell.angle_gamma   90.00
#
_symmetry.space_group_name_H-M   'P 1'
#
loop_
_entity.id
_entity.type
_entity.pdbx_description
1 polymer ?
#
loop_
_entity_poly.entity_id
_entity_poly.type
_entity_poly.pdbx_seq_one_letter_code
_entity_poly.pdbx_strand_id
1 'polypeptide(L)'
;VPPWPLLTEGTVDYFKGVPVAVSQRGEPIIGKLMAANYMVGGIMGSGKSSLVIALLLGAILDPLVIVEAYVMAYNVDYDPLKPRMRTLVKGDDDEDIEAALKALRNLRDEVTLRGKVLEELGGEATKVTRELALKDPRMRPKVVVFDECHELFMHKEYGKEAAELAIKVMKKARKVAITLVWVTVSPTADSLPRDVTRNTSHRVAFAVGDHVANDGLLGSGRHKAGITATTLIPGEDVGTAVTVGFSNKPFEVIRSHYVARDPDKGIDEVTPVVERAMGQHDNMTDLGMPAFAPVDHLADIAAVLGHETKMLTQDVLRGLADRNLAEYDGWTFRDLRRVLDEAGHGEYKTNGGRQHVSLDRILEAIAARDDGDPDDDLDTE
;
A
#
# COMPACT_ATOMS: atom_id res chain seq x y z
N VAL A 1 -3.70 -13.91 24.15
CA VAL A 1 -4.50 -13.11 23.19
C VAL A 1 -5.46 -14.06 22.51
N PRO A 2 -6.75 -13.75 22.36
CA PRO A 2 -7.65 -14.59 21.59
C PRO A 2 -7.15 -14.66 20.12
N PRO A 3 -7.41 -15.79 19.43
CA PRO A 3 -7.03 -15.94 18.03
C PRO A 3 -7.65 -14.82 17.19
N TRP A 4 -7.01 -14.48 16.09
CA TRP A 4 -7.57 -13.50 15.18
C TRP A 4 -8.89 -13.99 14.58
N PRO A 5 -9.98 -13.21 14.64
CA PRO A 5 -11.31 -13.68 14.27
C PRO A 5 -11.45 -14.16 12.81
N LEU A 6 -10.56 -13.67 11.93
CA LEU A 6 -10.55 -13.99 10.49
C LEU A 6 -9.47 -15.03 10.12
N LEU A 7 -8.94 -15.75 11.10
CA LEU A 7 -7.83 -16.68 10.85
C LEU A 7 -8.25 -17.84 9.91
N THR A 8 -9.40 -18.45 10.14
CA THR A 8 -9.84 -19.64 9.41
C THR A 8 -10.90 -19.36 8.36
N GLU A 9 -11.75 -18.37 8.59
CA GLU A 9 -12.88 -18.05 7.71
C GLU A 9 -13.23 -16.57 7.75
N GLY A 10 -14.14 -16.15 6.88
CA GLY A 10 -14.68 -14.80 6.83
C GLY A 10 -14.09 -13.94 5.72
N THR A 11 -14.78 -12.82 5.51
CA THR A 11 -14.43 -11.76 4.55
C THR A 11 -14.41 -10.42 5.27
N VAL A 12 -13.85 -9.42 4.63
CA VAL A 12 -13.82 -8.04 5.11
C VAL A 12 -14.56 -7.14 4.15
N ASP A 13 -15.16 -6.11 4.69
CA ASP A 13 -15.63 -4.95 3.95
C ASP A 13 -14.76 -3.75 4.38
N TYR A 14 -13.99 -3.20 3.44
CA TYR A 14 -13.14 -2.03 3.66
C TYR A 14 -13.87 -0.90 4.39
N PHE A 15 -15.16 -0.70 4.07
CA PHE A 15 -15.97 0.38 4.63
C PHE A 15 -16.41 0.11 6.07
N LYS A 16 -16.29 -1.12 6.55
CA LYS A 16 -16.59 -1.53 7.93
C LYS A 16 -15.36 -1.67 8.80
N GLY A 17 -14.19 -1.94 8.18
CA GLY A 17 -12.90 -2.10 8.87
C GLY A 17 -12.56 -3.54 9.24
N VAL A 18 -11.44 -3.70 9.94
CA VAL A 18 -10.78 -4.98 10.25
C VAL A 18 -10.67 -5.16 11.77
N PRO A 19 -10.99 -6.32 12.34
CA PRO A 19 -10.65 -6.63 13.73
C PRO A 19 -9.14 -6.76 13.86
N VAL A 20 -8.49 -5.82 14.56
CA VAL A 20 -7.02 -5.76 14.67
C VAL A 20 -6.50 -6.05 16.08
N ALA A 21 -7.35 -5.94 17.09
CA ALA A 21 -6.94 -6.06 18.48
C ALA A 21 -8.14 -6.34 19.40
N VAL A 22 -7.85 -6.50 20.66
CA VAL A 22 -8.85 -6.48 21.75
C VAL A 22 -8.49 -5.40 22.76
N SER A 23 -9.51 -4.82 23.40
CA SER A 23 -9.36 -3.90 24.51
C SER A 23 -8.95 -4.66 25.78
N GLN A 24 -8.58 -3.93 26.84
CA GLN A 24 -8.33 -4.53 28.18
C GLN A 24 -9.53 -5.31 28.75
N ARG A 25 -10.76 -5.03 28.24
CA ARG A 25 -11.97 -5.73 28.64
C ARG A 25 -12.30 -6.91 27.72
N GLY A 26 -11.45 -7.22 26.73
CA GLY A 26 -11.69 -8.27 25.75
C GLY A 26 -12.64 -7.87 24.61
N GLU A 27 -13.03 -6.60 24.53
CA GLU A 27 -13.89 -6.10 23.45
C GLU A 27 -13.09 -5.99 22.13
N PRO A 28 -13.67 -6.38 20.98
CA PRO A 28 -13.00 -6.23 19.70
C PRO A 28 -12.67 -4.78 19.38
N ILE A 29 -11.45 -4.55 18.89
CA ILE A 29 -11.03 -3.25 18.37
C ILE A 29 -10.97 -3.34 16.86
N ILE A 30 -11.77 -2.49 16.22
CA ILE A 30 -11.87 -2.43 14.76
C ILE A 30 -10.97 -1.33 14.23
N GLY A 31 -9.99 -1.71 13.42
CA GLY A 31 -9.19 -0.81 12.61
C GLY A 31 -10.00 -0.34 11.41
N LYS A 32 -10.47 0.91 11.44
CA LYS A 32 -11.18 1.50 10.32
C LYS A 32 -10.24 1.68 9.16
N LEU A 33 -10.68 1.37 7.95
CA LEU A 33 -9.93 1.64 6.72
C LEU A 33 -10.49 2.90 6.03
N MET A 34 -11.79 2.95 5.83
CA MET A 34 -12.40 4.14 5.24
C MET A 34 -12.25 5.37 6.13
N ALA A 35 -11.81 6.46 5.54
CA ALA A 35 -11.56 7.76 6.18
C ALA A 35 -10.53 7.70 7.33
N ALA A 36 -9.62 6.74 7.31
CA ALA A 36 -8.61 6.53 8.32
C ALA A 36 -7.19 6.58 7.75
N ASN A 37 -6.27 7.14 8.52
CA ASN A 37 -4.83 7.06 8.31
C ASN A 37 -4.20 6.65 9.63
N TYR A 38 -3.12 5.87 9.58
CA TYR A 38 -2.48 5.26 10.72
C TYR A 38 -1.06 5.81 10.92
N MET A 39 -0.71 6.00 12.17
CA MET A 39 0.66 6.15 12.63
C MET A 39 0.93 5.07 13.67
N VAL A 40 1.85 4.17 13.38
CA VAL A 40 2.21 3.04 14.24
C VAL A 40 3.68 3.14 14.60
N GLY A 41 3.99 3.21 15.86
CA GLY A 41 5.38 3.32 16.30
C GLY A 41 5.67 2.60 17.60
N GLY A 42 6.95 2.46 17.88
CA GLY A 42 7.48 1.79 19.07
C GLY A 42 8.83 1.17 18.79
N ILE A 43 9.53 0.76 19.82
CA ILE A 43 10.85 0.13 19.69
C ILE A 43 10.78 -1.19 18.91
N MET A 44 11.94 -1.68 18.46
CA MET A 44 12.05 -2.97 17.79
C MET A 44 11.50 -4.10 18.69
N GLY A 45 10.80 -5.07 18.11
CA GLY A 45 10.23 -6.22 18.84
C GLY A 45 9.01 -5.92 19.72
N SER A 46 8.49 -4.68 19.71
CA SER A 46 7.33 -4.31 20.56
C SER A 46 5.97 -4.79 20.05
N GLY A 47 5.88 -5.30 18.79
CA GLY A 47 4.66 -5.83 18.21
C GLY A 47 4.02 -4.96 17.14
N LYS A 48 4.71 -3.95 16.60
CA LYS A 48 4.21 -3.10 15.49
C LYS A 48 3.76 -3.92 14.30
N SER A 49 4.64 -4.82 13.81
CA SER A 49 4.34 -5.68 12.66
C SER A 49 3.08 -6.52 12.87
N SER A 50 2.81 -7.01 14.10
CA SER A 50 1.60 -7.80 14.38
C SER A 50 0.32 -7.03 14.06
N LEU A 51 0.23 -5.77 14.48
CA LEU A 51 -0.93 -4.93 14.19
C LEU A 51 -1.06 -4.63 12.69
N VAL A 52 0.07 -4.27 12.07
CA VAL A 52 0.09 -3.92 10.64
C VAL A 52 -0.26 -5.13 9.77
N ILE A 53 0.31 -6.31 10.07
CA ILE A 53 -0.01 -7.54 9.35
C ILE A 53 -1.48 -7.94 9.54
N ALA A 54 -2.03 -7.87 10.76
CA ALA A 54 -3.46 -8.13 10.98
C ALA A 54 -4.36 -7.17 10.17
N LEU A 55 -3.99 -5.88 10.11
CA LEU A 55 -4.70 -4.88 9.32
C LEU A 55 -4.64 -5.20 7.82
N LEU A 56 -3.46 -5.56 7.31
CA LEU A 56 -3.25 -5.90 5.90
C LEU A 56 -3.92 -7.22 5.51
N LEU A 57 -3.82 -8.26 6.34
CA LEU A 57 -4.52 -9.52 6.13
C LEU A 57 -6.04 -9.30 6.05
N GLY A 58 -6.58 -8.44 6.91
CA GLY A 58 -7.97 -8.04 6.79
C GLY A 58 -8.24 -7.26 5.50
N ALA A 59 -7.38 -6.33 5.13
CA ALA A 59 -7.56 -5.55 3.91
C ALA A 59 -7.59 -6.42 2.64
N ILE A 60 -6.70 -7.40 2.52
CA ILE A 60 -6.66 -8.32 1.36
C ILE A 60 -7.84 -9.28 1.29
N LEU A 61 -8.55 -9.52 2.39
CA LEU A 61 -9.79 -10.31 2.42
C LEU A 61 -11.00 -9.57 1.85
N ASP A 62 -10.87 -8.28 1.54
CA ASP A 62 -11.83 -7.58 0.67
C ASP A 62 -11.27 -7.57 -0.77
N PRO A 63 -11.92 -8.29 -1.71
CA PRO A 63 -11.41 -8.41 -3.07
C PRO A 63 -11.36 -7.08 -3.85
N LEU A 64 -12.03 -6.03 -3.38
CA LEU A 64 -11.97 -4.69 -3.99
C LEU A 64 -10.72 -3.92 -3.60
N VAL A 65 -10.04 -4.30 -2.51
CA VAL A 65 -8.96 -3.49 -1.94
C VAL A 65 -7.64 -3.72 -2.69
N ILE A 66 -7.02 -2.64 -3.08
CA ILE A 66 -5.64 -2.60 -3.59
C ILE A 66 -4.71 -2.39 -2.40
N VAL A 67 -3.69 -3.24 -2.27
CA VAL A 67 -2.68 -3.11 -1.21
C VAL A 67 -1.32 -2.88 -1.83
N GLU A 68 -0.64 -1.84 -1.34
CA GLU A 68 0.74 -1.52 -1.71
C GLU A 68 1.58 -1.35 -0.43
N ALA A 69 2.84 -1.77 -0.46
CA ALA A 69 3.77 -1.58 0.64
C ALA A 69 5.14 -1.14 0.15
N TYR A 70 5.67 -0.12 0.80
CA TYR A 70 7.00 0.44 0.63
C TYR A 70 7.72 0.30 1.98
N VAL A 71 8.62 -0.68 2.05
CA VAL A 71 9.31 -1.09 3.27
C VAL A 71 10.76 -0.64 3.13
N MET A 72 11.12 0.45 3.78
CA MET A 72 12.45 1.04 3.68
C MET A 72 13.43 0.34 4.63
N ALA A 73 13.44 -0.98 4.51
CA ALA A 73 14.31 -1.92 5.21
C ALA A 73 14.23 -3.30 4.55
N TYR A 74 15.18 -4.16 4.87
CA TYR A 74 15.14 -5.58 4.47
C TYR A 74 14.29 -6.38 5.47
N ASN A 75 12.97 -6.29 5.36
CA ASN A 75 12.00 -6.96 6.22
C ASN A 75 11.24 -8.05 5.45
N VAL A 76 11.17 -9.26 5.99
CA VAL A 76 10.49 -10.42 5.36
C VAL A 76 9.04 -10.61 5.84
N ASP A 77 8.56 -9.81 6.79
CA ASP A 77 7.22 -9.95 7.38
C ASP A 77 6.11 -9.80 6.32
N TYR A 78 6.37 -9.00 5.28
CA TYR A 78 5.41 -8.72 4.20
C TYR A 78 5.43 -9.74 3.06
N ASP A 79 6.48 -10.57 2.94
CA ASP A 79 6.67 -11.48 1.80
C ASP A 79 5.49 -12.44 1.56
N PRO A 80 4.86 -13.02 2.60
CA PRO A 80 3.72 -13.90 2.41
C PRO A 80 2.50 -13.22 1.77
N LEU A 81 2.37 -11.89 1.93
CA LEU A 81 1.25 -11.11 1.39
C LEU A 81 1.45 -10.73 -0.07
N LYS A 82 2.68 -10.88 -0.60
CA LYS A 82 3.05 -10.47 -1.98
C LYS A 82 2.07 -10.95 -3.06
N PRO A 83 1.57 -12.19 -3.06
CA PRO A 83 0.64 -12.67 -4.09
C PRO A 83 -0.63 -11.80 -4.20
N ARG A 84 -1.07 -11.17 -3.11
CA ARG A 84 -2.28 -10.33 -3.06
C ARG A 84 -1.97 -8.83 -3.04
N MET A 85 -0.71 -8.44 -3.05
CA MET A 85 -0.27 -7.05 -3.14
C MET A 85 -0.06 -6.62 -4.58
N ARG A 86 -0.51 -5.42 -4.93
CA ARG A 86 -0.18 -4.78 -6.21
C ARG A 86 1.30 -4.41 -6.29
N THR A 87 1.84 -3.91 -5.17
CA THR A 87 3.22 -3.46 -5.09
C THR A 87 3.81 -3.84 -3.74
N LEU A 88 5.01 -4.41 -3.77
CA LEU A 88 5.85 -4.59 -2.59
C LEU A 88 7.29 -4.20 -2.98
N VAL A 89 7.73 -3.04 -2.50
CA VAL A 89 9.12 -2.57 -2.61
C VAL A 89 9.77 -2.73 -1.26
N LYS A 90 10.99 -3.30 -1.22
CA LYS A 90 11.76 -3.50 0.00
C LYS A 90 13.21 -3.12 -0.23
N GLY A 91 13.77 -2.37 0.68
CA GLY A 91 15.15 -1.95 0.69
C GLY A 91 15.31 -0.55 1.29
N ASP A 92 16.53 -0.17 1.61
CA ASP A 92 16.92 1.11 2.20
C ASP A 92 17.90 1.92 1.32
N ASP A 93 18.11 1.45 0.09
CA ASP A 93 18.87 2.18 -0.91
C ASP A 93 18.09 3.40 -1.43
N ASP A 94 18.80 4.40 -1.95
CA ASP A 94 18.20 5.63 -2.50
C ASP A 94 17.10 5.35 -3.52
N GLU A 95 17.23 4.27 -4.32
CA GLU A 95 16.25 3.86 -5.33
C GLU A 95 14.94 3.35 -4.70
N ASP A 96 15.03 2.62 -3.60
CA ASP A 96 13.87 2.09 -2.87
C ASP A 96 13.12 3.23 -2.16
N ILE A 97 13.88 4.18 -1.60
CA ILE A 97 13.31 5.39 -0.96
C ILE A 97 12.68 6.29 -2.03
N GLU A 98 13.31 6.44 -3.21
CA GLU A 98 12.70 7.17 -4.34
C GLU A 98 11.39 6.52 -4.81
N ALA A 99 11.31 5.18 -4.82
CA ALA A 99 10.06 4.48 -5.14
C ALA A 99 8.92 4.84 -4.17
N ALA A 100 9.22 4.98 -2.86
CA ALA A 100 8.26 5.44 -1.87
C ALA A 100 7.83 6.91 -2.11
N LEU A 101 8.77 7.79 -2.49
CA LEU A 101 8.45 9.17 -2.89
C LEU A 101 7.57 9.21 -4.13
N LYS A 102 7.90 8.40 -5.15
CA LYS A 102 7.11 8.26 -6.37
C LYS A 102 5.67 7.82 -6.07
N ALA A 103 5.51 6.86 -5.15
CA ALA A 103 4.20 6.45 -4.69
C ALA A 103 3.40 7.61 -4.08
N LEU A 104 4.02 8.48 -3.30
CA LEU A 104 3.35 9.67 -2.75
C LEU A 104 2.95 10.67 -3.83
N ARG A 105 3.77 10.86 -4.87
CA ARG A 105 3.42 11.70 -6.02
C ARG A 105 2.20 11.15 -6.75
N ASN A 106 2.19 9.85 -7.04
CA ASN A 106 1.08 9.16 -7.69
C ASN A 106 -0.20 9.23 -6.83
N LEU A 107 -0.10 9.02 -5.53
CA LEU A 107 -1.22 9.15 -4.60
C LEU A 107 -1.80 10.57 -4.58
N ARG A 108 -0.97 11.61 -4.64
CA ARG A 108 -1.44 13.00 -4.74
C ARG A 108 -2.31 13.21 -5.97
N ASP A 109 -1.89 12.66 -7.10
CA ASP A 109 -2.61 12.80 -8.36
C ASP A 109 -3.88 11.94 -8.36
N GLU A 110 -3.80 10.72 -7.82
CA GLU A 110 -4.93 9.82 -7.64
C GLU A 110 -6.02 10.41 -6.73
N VAL A 111 -5.68 10.99 -5.58
CA VAL A 111 -6.69 11.64 -4.71
C VAL A 111 -7.33 12.83 -5.38
N THR A 112 -6.61 13.53 -6.25
CA THR A 112 -7.14 14.65 -7.02
C THR A 112 -8.09 14.17 -8.13
N LEU A 113 -7.70 13.14 -8.86
CA LEU A 113 -8.53 12.52 -9.90
C LEU A 113 -9.84 11.98 -9.31
N ARG A 114 -9.75 11.18 -8.23
CA ARG A 114 -10.93 10.63 -7.56
C ARG A 114 -11.85 11.73 -7.03
N GLY A 115 -11.29 12.83 -6.52
CA GLY A 115 -12.05 14.00 -6.09
C GLY A 115 -12.83 14.65 -7.23
N LYS A 116 -12.22 14.79 -8.42
CA LYS A 116 -12.89 15.31 -9.63
C LYS A 116 -14.03 14.39 -10.08
N VAL A 117 -13.81 13.08 -10.11
CA VAL A 117 -14.86 12.11 -10.46
C VAL A 117 -16.05 12.19 -9.50
N LEU A 118 -15.82 12.33 -8.19
CA LEU A 118 -16.90 12.53 -7.23
C LEU A 118 -17.67 13.83 -7.50
N GLU A 119 -16.98 14.90 -7.87
CA GLU A 119 -17.59 16.18 -8.24
C GLU A 119 -18.43 16.07 -9.52
N GLU A 120 -17.92 15.40 -10.55
CA GLU A 120 -18.61 15.15 -11.82
C GLU A 120 -19.87 14.28 -11.65
N LEU A 121 -19.83 13.28 -10.75
CA LEU A 121 -21.00 12.46 -10.43
C LEU A 121 -22.11 13.28 -9.76
N GLY A 122 -21.77 14.35 -9.06
CA GLY A 122 -22.71 15.28 -8.45
C GLY A 122 -23.64 14.67 -7.41
N GLY A 123 -24.65 15.40 -7.01
CA GLY A 123 -25.70 14.91 -6.12
C GLY A 123 -25.19 14.49 -4.74
N GLU A 124 -25.49 13.27 -4.32
CA GLU A 124 -25.13 12.73 -3.00
C GLU A 124 -23.73 12.07 -2.96
N ALA A 125 -22.98 12.07 -4.07
CA ALA A 125 -21.65 11.45 -4.19
C ALA A 125 -20.56 12.26 -3.45
N THR A 126 -20.66 12.38 -2.14
CA THR A 126 -19.70 13.15 -1.32
C THR A 126 -18.44 12.35 -0.95
N LYS A 127 -18.45 11.03 -1.12
CA LYS A 127 -17.37 10.11 -0.80
C LYS A 127 -17.49 8.81 -1.61
N VAL A 128 -16.40 8.09 -1.73
CA VAL A 128 -16.41 6.74 -2.30
C VAL A 128 -17.21 5.80 -1.41
N THR A 129 -18.08 5.01 -2.01
CA THR A 129 -18.88 3.95 -1.38
C THR A 129 -18.52 2.60 -1.99
N ARG A 130 -18.90 1.50 -1.32
CA ARG A 130 -18.72 0.16 -1.87
C ARG A 130 -19.39 -0.01 -3.22
N GLU A 131 -20.60 0.52 -3.37
CA GLU A 131 -21.35 0.48 -4.62
C GLU A 131 -20.62 1.20 -5.76
N LEU A 132 -20.05 2.38 -5.49
CA LEU A 132 -19.27 3.12 -6.46
C LEU A 132 -17.98 2.37 -6.83
N ALA A 133 -17.29 1.81 -5.82
CA ALA A 133 -16.08 1.02 -6.03
C ALA A 133 -16.32 -0.27 -6.85
N LEU A 134 -17.53 -0.84 -6.78
CA LEU A 134 -17.95 -1.96 -7.62
C LEU A 134 -18.17 -1.54 -9.08
N LYS A 135 -18.74 -0.35 -9.30
CA LYS A 135 -19.08 0.15 -10.63
C LYS A 135 -17.90 0.77 -11.37
N ASP A 136 -16.99 1.42 -10.64
CA ASP A 136 -15.86 2.15 -11.22
C ASP A 136 -14.53 1.66 -10.63
N PRO A 137 -13.69 0.95 -11.40
CA PRO A 137 -12.40 0.45 -10.95
C PRO A 137 -11.47 1.56 -10.41
N ARG A 138 -11.59 2.80 -10.88
CA ARG A 138 -10.82 3.95 -10.40
C ARG A 138 -11.13 4.28 -8.94
N MET A 139 -12.32 3.89 -8.46
CA MET A 139 -12.80 4.13 -7.09
C MET A 139 -12.54 2.98 -6.13
N ARG A 140 -11.83 1.92 -6.56
CA ARG A 140 -11.48 0.80 -5.68
C ARG A 140 -10.67 1.28 -4.47
N PRO A 141 -11.00 0.80 -3.26
CA PRO A 141 -10.27 1.18 -2.06
C PRO A 141 -8.79 0.80 -2.14
N LYS A 142 -7.94 1.61 -1.53
CA LYS A 142 -6.49 1.38 -1.50
C LYS A 142 -5.97 1.50 -0.08
N VAL A 143 -5.06 0.59 0.29
CA VAL A 143 -4.28 0.65 1.53
C VAL A 143 -2.81 0.70 1.15
N VAL A 144 -2.10 1.72 1.59
CA VAL A 144 -0.68 1.92 1.29
C VAL A 144 0.10 2.00 2.59
N VAL A 145 1.08 1.10 2.75
CA VAL A 145 1.98 1.07 3.91
C VAL A 145 3.32 1.67 3.53
N PHE A 146 3.81 2.54 4.41
CA PHE A 146 5.17 3.05 4.41
C PHE A 146 5.83 2.60 5.72
N ASP A 147 6.53 1.47 5.67
CA ASP A 147 7.24 0.93 6.83
C ASP A 147 8.66 1.49 6.89
N GLU A 148 9.14 1.73 8.10
CA GLU A 148 10.32 2.51 8.42
C GLU A 148 10.31 3.89 7.73
N CYS A 149 9.15 4.55 7.78
CA CYS A 149 8.88 5.82 7.10
C CYS A 149 9.82 6.96 7.51
N HIS A 150 10.55 6.83 8.60
CA HIS A 150 11.58 7.78 9.02
C HIS A 150 12.72 7.87 7.99
N GLU A 151 13.08 6.77 7.30
CA GLU A 151 14.09 6.79 6.24
C GLU A 151 13.69 7.74 5.10
N LEU A 152 12.41 7.73 4.71
CA LEU A 152 11.89 8.65 3.71
C LEU A 152 11.89 10.11 4.19
N PHE A 153 11.38 10.37 5.41
CA PHE A 153 11.25 11.74 5.91
C PHE A 153 12.58 12.38 6.28
N MET A 154 13.59 11.60 6.67
CA MET A 154 14.94 12.06 6.96
C MET A 154 15.86 12.10 5.74
N HIS A 155 15.41 11.59 4.59
CA HIS A 155 16.23 11.59 3.39
C HIS A 155 16.60 13.01 2.96
N LYS A 156 17.89 13.24 2.67
CA LYS A 156 18.43 14.59 2.42
C LYS A 156 17.77 15.30 1.25
N GLU A 157 17.47 14.55 0.17
CA GLU A 157 16.88 15.10 -1.04
C GLU A 157 15.36 15.01 -1.03
N TYR A 158 14.79 13.91 -0.53
CA TYR A 158 13.37 13.59 -0.67
C TYR A 158 12.51 13.95 0.53
N GLY A 159 13.08 14.06 1.72
CA GLY A 159 12.33 14.14 2.98
C GLY A 159 11.37 15.31 3.05
N LYS A 160 11.78 16.49 2.58
CA LYS A 160 10.92 17.68 2.58
C LYS A 160 9.72 17.52 1.64
N GLU A 161 9.96 17.04 0.43
CA GLU A 161 8.90 16.81 -0.56
C GLU A 161 7.95 15.71 -0.06
N ALA A 162 8.50 14.61 0.47
CA ALA A 162 7.72 13.50 1.02
C ALA A 162 6.76 13.97 2.13
N ALA A 163 7.24 14.80 3.06
CA ALA A 163 6.40 15.35 4.13
C ALA A 163 5.26 16.24 3.58
N GLU A 164 5.55 17.10 2.61
CA GLU A 164 4.55 17.95 1.97
C GLU A 164 3.50 17.14 1.21
N LEU A 165 3.93 16.11 0.46
CA LEU A 165 3.04 15.21 -0.27
C LEU A 165 2.18 14.38 0.68
N ALA A 166 2.77 13.79 1.73
CA ALA A 166 2.04 13.02 2.73
C ALA A 166 0.88 13.83 3.32
N ILE A 167 1.14 15.08 3.72
CA ILE A 167 0.11 15.97 4.28
C ILE A 167 -0.98 16.27 3.23
N LYS A 168 -0.61 16.57 1.99
CA LYS A 168 -1.56 16.87 0.91
C LYS A 168 -2.47 15.66 0.61
N VAL A 169 -1.88 14.46 0.53
CA VAL A 169 -2.61 13.21 0.29
C VAL A 169 -3.56 12.92 1.46
N MET A 170 -3.06 12.93 2.70
CA MET A 170 -3.86 12.58 3.88
C MET A 170 -5.09 13.48 4.07
N LYS A 171 -4.97 14.78 3.74
CA LYS A 171 -6.11 15.71 3.81
C LYS A 171 -7.24 15.36 2.85
N LYS A 172 -6.94 14.77 1.69
CA LYS A 172 -7.90 14.43 0.63
C LYS A 172 -8.32 12.95 0.67
N ALA A 173 -7.45 12.06 1.12
CA ALA A 173 -7.61 10.59 1.11
C ALA A 173 -8.89 10.10 1.79
N ARG A 174 -9.36 10.79 2.83
CA ARG A 174 -10.51 10.39 3.67
C ARG A 174 -11.81 10.16 2.89
N LYS A 175 -12.07 10.94 1.85
CA LYS A 175 -13.29 10.85 1.04
C LYS A 175 -13.16 9.88 -0.13
N VAL A 176 -11.93 9.58 -0.54
CA VAL A 176 -11.64 8.86 -1.77
C VAL A 176 -11.18 7.42 -1.55
N ALA A 177 -11.44 6.85 -0.36
CA ALA A 177 -11.15 5.47 0.00
C ALA A 177 -9.67 5.09 -0.17
N ILE A 178 -8.75 5.95 0.28
CA ILE A 178 -7.33 5.69 0.37
C ILE A 178 -6.90 5.77 1.83
N THR A 179 -6.30 4.69 2.33
CA THR A 179 -5.78 4.57 3.69
C THR A 179 -4.28 4.54 3.66
N LEU A 180 -3.62 5.43 4.40
CA LEU A 180 -2.17 5.46 4.56
C LEU A 180 -1.81 4.90 5.94
N VAL A 181 -0.79 4.04 5.97
CA VAL A 181 -0.26 3.43 7.19
C VAL A 181 1.23 3.76 7.28
N TRP A 182 1.58 4.61 8.21
CA TRP A 182 2.94 5.02 8.52
C TRP A 182 3.46 4.19 9.68
N VAL A 183 4.61 3.54 9.51
CA VAL A 183 5.22 2.71 10.56
C VAL A 183 6.65 3.18 10.81
N THR A 184 7.06 3.28 12.09
CA THR A 184 8.41 3.73 12.44
C THR A 184 8.89 3.16 13.78
N VAL A 185 10.19 2.93 13.89
CA VAL A 185 10.88 2.65 15.15
C VAL A 185 11.40 3.93 15.81
N SER A 186 11.50 5.03 15.07
CA SER A 186 12.12 6.28 15.50
C SER A 186 11.15 7.46 15.42
N PRO A 187 10.23 7.62 16.38
CA PRO A 187 9.20 8.66 16.33
C PRO A 187 9.70 9.99 16.95
N THR A 188 10.83 10.50 16.50
CA THR A 188 11.35 11.81 16.91
C THR A 188 10.80 12.93 16.02
N ALA A 189 10.99 14.18 16.42
CA ALA A 189 10.52 15.33 15.64
C ALA A 189 11.23 15.46 14.27
N ASP A 190 12.47 14.99 14.18
CA ASP A 190 13.27 15.03 12.95
C ASP A 190 12.91 13.88 12.00
N SER A 191 12.57 12.71 12.55
CA SER A 191 12.25 11.50 11.81
C SER A 191 10.76 11.39 11.44
N LEU A 192 9.90 12.12 12.13
CA LEU A 192 8.46 12.10 11.91
C LEU A 192 7.90 13.53 11.93
N PRO A 193 7.61 14.13 10.76
CA PRO A 193 7.10 15.49 10.71
C PRO A 193 5.81 15.67 11.52
N ARG A 194 5.79 16.66 12.41
CA ARG A 194 4.64 16.89 13.32
C ARG A 194 3.31 17.05 12.60
N ASP A 195 3.33 17.63 11.41
CA ASP A 195 2.10 17.83 10.63
C ASP A 195 1.59 16.53 10.00
N VAL A 196 2.46 15.54 9.75
CA VAL A 196 2.03 14.18 9.37
C VAL A 196 1.28 13.55 10.53
N THR A 197 1.86 13.56 11.74
CA THR A 197 1.17 13.03 12.94
C THR A 197 -0.15 13.76 13.22
N ARG A 198 -0.20 15.08 13.09
CA ARG A 198 -1.43 15.89 13.33
C ARG A 198 -2.56 15.53 12.37
N ASN A 199 -2.24 15.18 11.13
CA ASN A 199 -3.24 14.77 10.13
C ASN A 199 -3.59 13.28 10.20
N THR A 200 -2.96 12.51 11.08
CA THR A 200 -3.24 11.08 11.28
C THR A 200 -4.40 10.90 12.26
N SER A 201 -5.40 10.12 11.86
CA SER A 201 -6.60 9.88 12.66
C SER A 201 -6.44 8.76 13.69
N HIS A 202 -5.67 7.72 13.37
CA HIS A 202 -5.43 6.55 14.21
C HIS A 202 -3.96 6.49 14.59
N ARG A 203 -3.66 6.63 15.86
CA ARG A 203 -2.28 6.67 16.37
C ARG A 203 -2.08 5.54 17.34
N VAL A 204 -0.98 4.82 17.19
CA VAL A 204 -0.66 3.61 17.95
C VAL A 204 0.78 3.72 18.45
N ALA A 205 0.96 3.71 19.74
CA ALA A 205 2.26 3.64 20.39
C ALA A 205 2.39 2.31 21.13
N PHE A 206 3.21 1.42 20.61
CA PHE A 206 3.77 0.31 21.37
C PHE A 206 4.82 0.82 22.34
N ALA A 207 5.51 -0.05 23.08
CA ALA A 207 6.54 0.38 24.01
C ALA A 207 7.51 1.40 23.38
N VAL A 208 7.72 2.51 24.04
CA VAL A 208 8.64 3.60 23.65
C VAL A 208 9.56 3.95 24.80
N GLY A 209 10.76 4.44 24.49
CA GLY A 209 11.80 4.70 25.48
C GLY A 209 11.57 5.96 26.34
N ASP A 210 10.88 6.97 25.81
CA ASP A 210 10.73 8.25 26.47
C ASP A 210 9.45 9.02 26.10
N HIS A 211 9.25 10.16 26.73
CA HIS A 211 8.09 11.01 26.52
C HIS A 211 8.11 11.72 25.15
N VAL A 212 9.27 11.94 24.54
CA VAL A 212 9.40 12.59 23.23
C VAL A 212 8.87 11.65 22.17
N ALA A 213 9.28 10.39 22.21
CA ALA A 213 8.78 9.34 21.32
C ALA A 213 7.26 9.12 21.51
N ASN A 214 6.79 9.09 22.76
CA ASN A 214 5.36 8.97 23.07
C ASN A 214 4.54 10.10 22.43
N ASP A 215 4.96 11.35 22.67
CA ASP A 215 4.24 12.52 22.18
C ASP A 215 4.40 12.70 20.65
N GLY A 216 5.50 12.23 20.09
CA GLY A 216 5.71 12.13 18.65
C GLY A 216 4.66 11.25 17.96
N LEU A 217 4.28 10.14 18.57
CA LEU A 217 3.27 9.21 18.06
C LEU A 217 1.85 9.63 18.44
N LEU A 218 1.57 9.77 19.73
CA LEU A 218 0.20 9.97 20.23
C LEU A 218 -0.27 11.42 20.15
N GLY A 219 0.65 12.34 19.99
CA GLY A 219 0.37 13.78 19.92
C GLY A 219 0.94 14.54 21.12
N SER A 220 1.26 15.80 20.89
CA SER A 220 1.90 16.68 21.87
C SER A 220 1.14 16.74 23.19
N GLY A 221 1.85 16.64 24.31
CA GLY A 221 1.32 16.74 25.68
C GLY A 221 0.57 15.49 26.18
N ARG A 222 0.51 14.43 25.40
CA ARG A 222 -0.19 13.19 25.79
C ARG A 222 0.47 12.51 26.97
N HIS A 223 1.80 12.42 26.99
CA HIS A 223 2.52 11.86 28.13
C HIS A 223 2.20 12.61 29.43
N LYS A 224 2.22 13.95 29.42
CA LYS A 224 1.88 14.78 30.58
C LYS A 224 0.43 14.58 31.04
N ALA A 225 -0.46 14.25 30.12
CA ALA A 225 -1.87 13.93 30.41
C ALA A 225 -2.09 12.48 30.88
N GLY A 226 -1.03 11.70 31.12
CA GLY A 226 -1.12 10.31 31.55
C GLY A 226 -1.43 9.31 30.42
N ILE A 227 -1.42 9.76 29.16
CA ILE A 227 -1.64 8.91 27.98
C ILE A 227 -0.27 8.53 27.46
N THR A 228 0.24 7.38 27.90
CA THR A 228 1.63 7.03 27.69
C THR A 228 1.87 5.54 27.47
N ALA A 229 2.73 5.24 26.51
CA ALA A 229 3.26 3.91 26.24
C ALA A 229 4.67 3.71 26.85
N THR A 230 5.19 4.71 27.57
CA THR A 230 6.50 4.59 28.26
C THR A 230 6.48 3.64 29.46
N THR A 231 5.30 3.26 29.93
CA THR A 231 5.09 2.29 31.00
C THR A 231 5.03 0.85 30.49
N LEU A 232 4.96 0.64 29.19
CA LEU A 232 4.98 -0.69 28.59
C LEU A 232 6.40 -1.26 28.64
N ILE A 233 6.53 -2.49 29.14
CA ILE A 233 7.82 -3.14 29.36
C ILE A 233 8.24 -3.88 28.08
N PRO A 234 9.38 -3.50 27.47
CA PRO A 234 9.90 -4.22 26.30
C PRO A 234 10.12 -5.70 26.60
N GLY A 235 9.65 -6.56 25.68
CA GLY A 235 9.76 -8.01 25.82
C GLY A 235 8.64 -8.66 26.66
N GLU A 236 8.00 -7.95 27.59
CA GLU A 236 6.87 -8.45 28.38
C GLU A 236 5.52 -8.03 27.77
N ASP A 237 5.39 -6.76 27.42
CA ASP A 237 4.17 -6.17 26.84
C ASP A 237 4.12 -6.22 25.30
N VAL A 238 4.79 -7.20 24.69
CA VAL A 238 4.82 -7.36 23.23
C VAL A 238 3.39 -7.48 22.69
N GLY A 239 3.04 -6.62 21.74
CA GLY A 239 1.70 -6.54 21.16
C GLY A 239 0.71 -5.67 21.94
N THR A 240 1.11 -5.13 23.09
CA THR A 240 0.31 -4.14 23.82
C THR A 240 0.64 -2.74 23.34
N ALA A 241 -0.37 -1.92 23.12
CA ALA A 241 -0.19 -0.55 22.65
C ALA A 241 -1.20 0.41 23.28
N VAL A 242 -0.78 1.67 23.41
CA VAL A 242 -1.68 2.79 23.69
C VAL A 242 -2.13 3.42 22.39
N THR A 243 -3.44 3.63 22.22
CA THR A 243 -4.01 4.11 20.97
C THR A 243 -4.86 5.35 21.17
N VAL A 244 -4.91 6.18 20.13
CA VAL A 244 -5.77 7.36 20.03
C VAL A 244 -6.52 7.29 18.71
N GLY A 245 -7.82 7.56 18.74
CA GLY A 245 -8.66 7.66 17.54
C GLY A 245 -9.39 6.38 17.13
N PHE A 246 -9.27 5.28 17.88
CA PHE A 246 -9.95 4.02 17.56
C PHE A 246 -11.41 3.98 18.09
N SER A 247 -11.69 4.75 19.11
CA SER A 247 -13.01 4.87 19.69
C SER A 247 -13.33 6.31 20.07
N ASN A 248 -14.48 6.55 20.69
CA ASN A 248 -14.85 7.86 21.23
C ASN A 248 -14.12 8.21 22.55
N LYS A 249 -13.29 7.29 23.07
CA LYS A 249 -12.48 7.54 24.26
C LYS A 249 -11.25 8.37 23.89
N PRO A 250 -10.70 9.14 24.85
CA PRO A 250 -9.46 9.91 24.62
C PRO A 250 -8.26 9.04 24.22
N PHE A 251 -8.22 7.81 24.72
CA PHE A 251 -7.25 6.76 24.39
C PHE A 251 -7.79 5.39 24.79
N GLU A 252 -7.19 4.35 24.27
CA GLU A 252 -7.38 2.96 24.72
C GLU A 252 -6.05 2.22 24.79
N VAL A 253 -5.95 1.30 25.74
CA VAL A 253 -4.91 0.29 25.75
C VAL A 253 -5.46 -0.95 25.07
N ILE A 254 -4.75 -1.41 24.06
CA ILE A 254 -5.16 -2.55 23.25
C ILE A 254 -4.11 -3.66 23.28
N ARG A 255 -4.53 -4.87 22.96
CA ARG A 255 -3.64 -6.00 22.66
C ARG A 255 -3.88 -6.41 21.22
N SER A 256 -2.90 -6.19 20.33
CA SER A 256 -3.00 -6.57 18.92
C SER A 256 -3.19 -8.08 18.76
N HIS A 257 -3.99 -8.50 17.79
CA HIS A 257 -3.98 -9.89 17.35
C HIS A 257 -2.61 -10.24 16.78
N TYR A 258 -2.23 -11.48 16.98
CA TYR A 258 -1.00 -12.02 16.40
C TYR A 258 -1.39 -13.19 15.50
N VAL A 259 -1.09 -13.05 14.21
CA VAL A 259 -1.19 -14.14 13.23
C VAL A 259 0.19 -14.72 13.11
N ALA A 260 0.38 -15.94 13.59
CA ALA A 260 1.68 -16.52 13.82
C ALA A 260 2.36 -16.93 12.52
N ARG A 261 3.64 -16.60 12.39
CA ARG A 261 4.52 -17.12 11.36
C ARG A 261 5.90 -17.33 11.95
N ASP A 262 6.29 -18.58 12.05
CA ASP A 262 7.61 -19.03 12.54
C ASP A 262 8.02 -20.24 11.69
N PRO A 263 8.72 -20.02 10.56
CA PRO A 263 9.13 -21.09 9.65
C PRO A 263 10.02 -22.13 10.33
N ASP A 264 10.84 -21.72 11.31
CA ASP A 264 11.74 -22.63 12.02
C ASP A 264 10.97 -23.63 12.88
N LYS A 265 9.76 -23.28 13.32
CA LYS A 265 8.85 -24.12 14.09
C LYS A 265 7.75 -24.75 13.21
N GLY A 266 7.77 -24.51 11.91
CA GLY A 266 6.73 -24.99 11.00
C GLY A 266 5.37 -24.34 11.24
N ILE A 267 5.33 -23.13 11.79
CA ILE A 267 4.09 -22.38 12.06
C ILE A 267 3.91 -21.34 10.95
N ASP A 268 2.79 -21.43 10.23
CA ASP A 268 2.39 -20.43 9.25
C ASP A 268 0.86 -20.29 9.23
N GLU A 269 0.36 -19.28 9.90
CA GLU A 269 -1.06 -18.90 9.92
C GLU A 269 -1.37 -17.83 8.87
N VAL A 270 -0.33 -17.20 8.26
CA VAL A 270 -0.47 -16.10 7.31
C VAL A 270 -0.82 -16.61 5.93
N THR A 271 -0.06 -17.58 5.42
CA THR A 271 -0.24 -18.12 4.05
C THR A 271 -1.67 -18.63 3.79
N PRO A 272 -2.34 -19.39 4.67
CA PRO A 272 -3.73 -19.83 4.43
C PRO A 272 -4.73 -18.67 4.30
N VAL A 273 -4.49 -17.54 4.99
CA VAL A 273 -5.34 -16.35 4.85
C VAL A 273 -5.13 -15.71 3.49
N VAL A 274 -3.87 -15.62 3.04
CA VAL A 274 -3.52 -15.08 1.72
C VAL A 274 -4.12 -15.92 0.59
N GLU A 275 -4.02 -17.26 0.67
CA GLU A 275 -4.62 -18.19 -0.29
C GLU A 275 -6.14 -18.02 -0.35
N ARG A 276 -6.80 -17.87 0.79
CA ARG A 276 -8.24 -17.57 0.85
C ARG A 276 -8.56 -16.23 0.21
N ALA A 277 -7.74 -15.20 0.42
CA ALA A 277 -7.90 -13.89 -0.19
C ALA A 277 -7.73 -13.95 -1.72
N MET A 278 -6.81 -14.78 -2.22
CA MET A 278 -6.64 -15.03 -3.65
C MET A 278 -7.88 -15.72 -4.24
N GLY A 279 -8.37 -16.80 -3.63
CA GLY A 279 -9.59 -17.48 -4.08
C GLY A 279 -10.84 -16.59 -4.08
N GLN A 280 -10.97 -15.65 -3.13
CA GLN A 280 -12.06 -14.67 -3.13
C GLN A 280 -11.91 -13.64 -4.26
N HIS A 281 -10.70 -13.28 -4.63
CA HIS A 281 -10.40 -12.38 -5.72
C HIS A 281 -10.71 -13.03 -7.07
N ASP A 282 -10.33 -14.29 -7.25
CA ASP A 282 -10.60 -15.08 -8.48
C ASP A 282 -12.11 -15.28 -8.70
N ASN A 283 -12.84 -15.59 -7.64
CA ASN A 283 -14.31 -15.72 -7.70
C ASN A 283 -15.02 -14.41 -8.12
N MET A 284 -14.44 -13.24 -7.82
CA MET A 284 -14.97 -11.97 -8.30
C MET A 284 -14.70 -11.74 -9.80
N THR A 285 -13.63 -12.31 -10.31
CA THR A 285 -13.32 -12.31 -11.74
C THR A 285 -14.38 -13.09 -12.53
N ASP A 286 -14.78 -14.27 -12.03
CA ASP A 286 -15.81 -15.11 -12.62
C ASP A 286 -17.21 -14.45 -12.66
N LEU A 287 -17.47 -13.47 -11.80
CA LEU A 287 -18.70 -12.67 -11.81
C LEU A 287 -18.68 -11.53 -12.84
N GLY A 288 -17.72 -11.53 -13.77
CA GLY A 288 -17.60 -10.51 -14.83
C GLY A 288 -17.09 -9.16 -14.32
N MET A 289 -16.61 -9.09 -13.10
CA MET A 289 -15.87 -7.94 -12.62
C MET A 289 -14.46 -7.98 -13.23
N PRO A 290 -13.97 -6.88 -13.83
CA PRO A 290 -12.65 -6.88 -14.41
C PRO A 290 -11.65 -7.26 -13.30
N ALA A 291 -10.97 -8.38 -13.49
CA ALA A 291 -9.75 -8.68 -12.75
C ALA A 291 -8.87 -7.43 -12.82
N PHE A 292 -8.04 -7.23 -11.82
CA PHE A 292 -6.81 -6.49 -12.07
C PHE A 292 -6.00 -7.36 -13.03
N ALA A 293 -6.30 -7.27 -14.33
CA ALA A 293 -5.35 -7.73 -15.31
C ALA A 293 -4.04 -7.03 -14.93
N PRO A 294 -2.96 -7.76 -14.68
CA PRO A 294 -1.66 -7.14 -14.58
C PRO A 294 -1.57 -6.22 -15.80
N VAL A 295 -1.16 -4.96 -15.58
CA VAL A 295 -1.07 -4.01 -16.67
C VAL A 295 -0.13 -4.62 -17.70
N ASP A 296 -0.65 -4.89 -18.88
CA ASP A 296 0.17 -5.41 -19.96
C ASP A 296 0.94 -4.24 -20.58
N HIS A 297 2.10 -3.98 -20.00
CA HIS A 297 2.95 -2.88 -20.45
C HIS A 297 3.31 -2.98 -21.93
N LEU A 298 3.52 -4.19 -22.47
CA LEU A 298 3.84 -4.36 -23.89
C LEU A 298 2.64 -4.04 -24.76
N ALA A 299 1.45 -4.50 -24.39
CA ALA A 299 0.23 -4.16 -25.10
C ALA A 299 -0.07 -2.65 -25.04
N ASP A 300 0.16 -1.99 -23.91
CA ASP A 300 -0.02 -0.55 -23.78
C ASP A 300 1.03 0.23 -24.61
N ILE A 301 2.28 -0.20 -24.65
CA ILE A 301 3.32 0.38 -25.51
C ILE A 301 2.95 0.20 -26.98
N ALA A 302 2.49 -0.98 -27.41
CA ALA A 302 2.03 -1.22 -28.77
C ALA A 302 0.85 -0.31 -29.14
N ALA A 303 -0.11 -0.13 -28.23
CA ALA A 303 -1.25 0.73 -28.45
C ALA A 303 -0.88 2.23 -28.55
N VAL A 304 0.13 2.69 -27.81
CA VAL A 304 0.68 4.04 -27.91
C VAL A 304 1.38 4.24 -29.26
N LEU A 305 2.15 3.26 -29.71
CA LEU A 305 2.79 3.28 -31.04
C LEU A 305 1.75 3.28 -32.17
N GLY A 306 0.63 2.59 -31.99
CA GLY A 306 -0.48 2.54 -32.96
C GLY A 306 -0.02 2.00 -34.32
N HIS A 307 0.06 2.88 -35.34
CA HIS A 307 0.54 2.55 -36.69
C HIS A 307 1.97 3.05 -36.96
N GLU A 308 2.59 3.74 -36.00
CA GLU A 308 3.95 4.24 -36.14
C GLU A 308 4.95 3.09 -36.01
N THR A 309 5.76 2.85 -37.02
CA THR A 309 6.79 1.79 -36.99
C THR A 309 7.83 2.01 -35.90
N LYS A 310 8.01 3.25 -35.47
CA LYS A 310 8.89 3.66 -34.39
C LYS A 310 8.47 4.99 -33.77
N MET A 311 8.69 5.16 -32.50
CA MET A 311 8.43 6.39 -31.76
C MET A 311 9.60 6.73 -30.85
N LEU A 312 9.85 8.03 -30.60
CA LEU A 312 10.84 8.45 -29.63
C LEU A 312 10.44 7.95 -28.23
N THR A 313 11.40 7.45 -27.46
CA THR A 313 11.18 6.95 -26.09
C THR A 313 10.43 7.97 -25.21
N GLN A 314 10.71 9.27 -25.39
CA GLN A 314 10.02 10.33 -24.66
C GLN A 314 8.54 10.46 -25.05
N ASP A 315 8.22 10.28 -26.31
CA ASP A 315 6.83 10.36 -26.79
C ASP A 315 6.03 9.11 -26.40
N VAL A 316 6.69 7.94 -26.32
CA VAL A 316 6.10 6.72 -25.76
C VAL A 316 5.74 6.92 -24.31
N LEU A 317 6.63 7.47 -23.49
CA LEU A 317 6.36 7.76 -22.07
C LEU A 317 5.18 8.72 -21.89
N ARG A 318 5.10 9.76 -22.73
CA ARG A 318 3.96 10.68 -22.72
C ARG A 318 2.67 9.98 -23.10
N GLY A 319 2.67 9.21 -24.18
CA GLY A 319 1.50 8.47 -24.64
C GLY A 319 1.01 7.42 -23.61
N LEU A 320 1.93 6.78 -22.89
CA LEU A 320 1.58 5.87 -21.80
C LEU A 320 0.92 6.62 -20.63
N ALA A 321 1.45 7.77 -20.24
CA ALA A 321 0.85 8.60 -19.19
C ALA A 321 -0.53 9.12 -19.61
N ASP A 322 -0.71 9.55 -20.86
CA ASP A 322 -2.00 9.99 -21.41
C ASP A 322 -3.02 8.84 -21.45
N ARG A 323 -2.57 7.61 -21.72
CA ARG A 323 -3.42 6.43 -21.81
C ARG A 323 -3.87 5.90 -20.44
N ASN A 324 -2.96 5.79 -19.50
CA ASN A 324 -3.23 5.29 -18.15
C ASN A 324 -2.36 6.03 -17.11
N LEU A 325 -2.83 7.21 -16.73
CA LEU A 325 -2.13 8.07 -15.79
C LEU A 325 -1.88 7.36 -14.45
N ALA A 326 -2.81 6.49 -14.01
CA ALA A 326 -2.69 5.79 -12.74
C ALA A 326 -1.49 4.83 -12.69
N GLU A 327 -1.09 4.29 -13.84
CA GLU A 327 0.03 3.36 -13.95
C GLU A 327 1.32 4.04 -14.37
N TYR A 328 1.23 4.95 -15.36
CA TYR A 328 2.41 5.47 -16.05
C TYR A 328 2.80 6.89 -15.64
N ASP A 329 2.04 7.56 -14.76
CA ASP A 329 2.44 8.87 -14.25
C ASP A 329 3.73 8.75 -13.43
N GLY A 330 4.71 9.49 -13.85
CA GLY A 330 6.04 9.46 -13.26
C GLY A 330 6.95 8.32 -13.75
N TRP A 331 6.56 7.52 -14.75
CA TRP A 331 7.50 6.61 -15.41
C TRP A 331 8.65 7.38 -16.02
N THR A 332 9.86 6.88 -15.79
CA THR A 332 11.11 7.40 -16.33
C THR A 332 11.57 6.56 -17.53
N PHE A 333 12.60 7.05 -18.23
CA PHE A 333 13.31 6.24 -19.25
C PHE A 333 13.82 4.91 -18.72
N ARG A 334 14.13 4.83 -17.43
CA ARG A 334 14.59 3.62 -16.76
C ARG A 334 13.47 2.60 -16.59
N ASP A 335 12.27 3.04 -16.19
CA ASP A 335 11.10 2.16 -16.02
C ASP A 335 10.71 1.53 -17.36
N LEU A 336 10.63 2.35 -18.41
CA LEU A 336 10.34 1.87 -19.75
C LEU A 336 11.44 0.91 -20.25
N ARG A 337 12.71 1.25 -20.03
CA ARG A 337 13.83 0.39 -20.42
C ARG A 337 13.79 -0.96 -19.73
N ARG A 338 13.50 -1.00 -18.44
CA ARG A 338 13.37 -2.25 -17.69
C ARG A 338 12.35 -3.19 -18.32
N VAL A 339 11.17 -2.70 -18.65
CA VAL A 339 10.12 -3.49 -19.33
C VAL A 339 10.59 -4.00 -20.69
N LEU A 340 11.25 -3.15 -21.47
CA LEU A 340 11.75 -3.52 -22.80
C LEU A 340 12.90 -4.55 -22.70
N ASP A 341 13.79 -4.41 -21.72
CA ASP A 341 14.93 -5.32 -21.50
C ASP A 341 14.43 -6.68 -20.98
N GLU A 342 13.44 -6.71 -20.07
CA GLU A 342 12.78 -7.93 -19.59
C GLU A 342 12.09 -8.69 -20.74
N ALA A 343 11.57 -7.97 -21.73
CA ALA A 343 10.99 -8.54 -22.94
C ALA A 343 12.05 -8.93 -24.01
N GLY A 344 13.34 -8.72 -23.74
CA GLY A 344 14.43 -9.01 -24.68
C GLY A 344 14.57 -8.04 -25.84
N HIS A 345 13.87 -6.92 -25.84
CA HIS A 345 13.81 -5.96 -26.94
C HIS A 345 14.10 -4.52 -26.50
N GLY A 346 15.32 -4.29 -26.01
CA GLY A 346 15.76 -2.97 -25.55
C GLY A 346 15.63 -1.84 -26.59
N GLU A 347 15.66 -0.61 -26.10
CA GLU A 347 15.70 0.60 -26.93
C GLU A 347 16.85 0.58 -27.92
N TYR A 348 16.70 1.20 -29.08
CA TYR A 348 17.78 1.35 -30.04
C TYR A 348 18.03 2.81 -30.43
N LYS A 349 19.30 3.10 -30.76
CA LYS A 349 19.71 4.41 -31.23
C LYS A 349 19.61 4.52 -32.75
N THR A 350 19.02 5.59 -33.24
CA THR A 350 19.07 5.94 -34.66
C THR A 350 20.31 6.78 -34.97
N ASN A 351 20.59 6.98 -36.28
CA ASN A 351 21.75 7.76 -36.75
C ASN A 351 21.86 9.21 -36.20
N GLY A 352 20.83 9.74 -35.51
CA GLY A 352 20.84 11.02 -34.81
C GLY A 352 21.09 10.90 -33.30
N GLY A 353 21.42 9.73 -32.76
CA GLY A 353 21.72 9.51 -31.35
C GLY A 353 20.49 9.48 -30.42
N ARG A 354 19.28 9.61 -30.96
CA ARG A 354 18.04 9.58 -30.20
C ARG A 354 17.54 8.16 -30.00
N GLN A 355 17.02 7.87 -28.83
CA GLN A 355 16.46 6.54 -28.52
C GLN A 355 15.02 6.43 -29.00
N HIS A 356 14.68 5.27 -29.55
CA HIS A 356 13.39 4.93 -30.11
C HIS A 356 12.93 3.56 -29.61
N VAL A 357 11.62 3.36 -29.60
CA VAL A 357 10.96 2.08 -29.43
C VAL A 357 10.38 1.66 -30.79
N SER A 358 10.54 0.39 -31.15
CA SER A 358 10.06 -0.17 -32.43
C SER A 358 8.80 -0.98 -32.20
N LEU A 359 7.76 -0.72 -33.00
CA LEU A 359 6.51 -1.48 -32.94
C LEU A 359 6.73 -2.96 -33.29
N ASP A 360 7.51 -3.26 -34.34
CA ASP A 360 7.76 -4.64 -34.74
C ASP A 360 8.39 -5.46 -33.61
N ARG A 361 9.36 -4.89 -32.89
CA ARG A 361 10.00 -5.54 -31.75
C ARG A 361 9.03 -5.77 -30.57
N ILE A 362 8.15 -4.83 -30.32
CA ILE A 362 7.12 -4.99 -29.28
C ILE A 362 6.14 -6.09 -29.65
N LEU A 363 5.70 -6.16 -30.90
CA LEU A 363 4.80 -7.20 -31.38
C LEU A 363 5.48 -8.59 -31.37
N GLU A 364 6.78 -8.67 -31.71
CA GLU A 364 7.59 -9.90 -31.57
C GLU A 364 7.65 -10.35 -30.11
N ALA A 365 7.87 -9.43 -29.16
CA ALA A 365 7.89 -9.72 -27.74
C ALA A 365 6.55 -10.23 -27.20
N ILE A 366 5.44 -9.62 -27.64
CA ILE A 366 4.09 -10.07 -27.30
C ILE A 366 3.86 -11.48 -27.84
N ALA A 367 4.15 -11.73 -29.11
CA ALA A 367 4.00 -13.05 -29.74
C ALA A 367 4.85 -14.12 -29.02
N ALA A 368 6.13 -13.82 -28.73
CA ALA A 368 7.01 -14.76 -28.04
C ALA A 368 6.55 -15.09 -26.61
N ARG A 369 5.92 -14.15 -25.93
CA ARG A 369 5.31 -14.37 -24.61
C ARG A 369 4.08 -15.26 -24.70
N ASP A 370 3.20 -15.00 -25.68
CA ASP A 370 1.94 -15.71 -25.85
C ASP A 370 2.16 -17.14 -26.37
N ASP A 371 3.24 -17.39 -27.16
CA ASP A 371 3.67 -18.73 -27.60
C ASP A 371 4.37 -19.54 -26.47
N GLY A 372 4.80 -18.88 -25.37
CA GLY A 372 5.51 -19.48 -24.25
C GLY A 372 4.60 -19.91 -23.08
N ASP A 373 3.30 -19.71 -23.14
CA ASP A 373 2.34 -20.10 -22.10
C ASP A 373 1.85 -21.56 -22.37
N PRO A 374 2.21 -22.56 -21.54
CA PRO A 374 1.93 -23.97 -21.82
C PRO A 374 0.53 -24.46 -21.46
N ASP A 375 -0.41 -23.57 -21.10
CA ASP A 375 -1.73 -23.96 -20.62
C ASP A 375 -2.84 -24.13 -21.69
N ASP A 376 -2.52 -24.04 -23.00
CA ASP A 376 -3.51 -24.17 -24.07
C ASP A 376 -3.59 -25.60 -24.71
N ASP A 377 -2.90 -26.60 -24.13
CA ASP A 377 -2.86 -27.98 -24.66
C ASP A 377 -3.59 -29.06 -23.79
N LEU A 378 -4.64 -28.67 -23.05
CA LEU A 378 -5.48 -29.66 -22.31
C LEU A 378 -6.97 -29.51 -22.65
N ASP A 379 -7.32 -29.57 -23.93
CA ASP A 379 -8.69 -29.94 -24.33
C ASP A 379 -8.70 -30.57 -25.74
N THR A 380 -8.16 -31.78 -25.87
CA THR A 380 -8.60 -32.75 -26.91
C THR A 380 -8.09 -34.14 -26.58
N GLU A 381 -8.87 -34.91 -25.79
CA GLU A 381 -9.18 -36.32 -26.07
C GLU A 381 -10.27 -36.81 -25.12
#